data_26975bf217d5623bfebcc54baf4d6c43
#
_entry.id   26975bf217d5623bfebcc54baf4d6c43
#
_cell.length_a   1.000
_cell.length_b   1.000
_cell.length_c   1.000
_cell.angle_alpha   90.00
_cell.angle_beta   90.00
_cell.angle_gamma   90.00
#
_symmetry.space_group_name_H-M   'P 1'
#
loop_
_entity.id
_entity.type
_entity.pdbx_description
1 polymer ?
#
loop_
_entity_poly.entity_id
_entity_poly.type
_entity_poly.pdbx_seq_one_letter_code
_entity_poly.pdbx_strand_id
1 'polypeptide(L)'
;MEKSILVIDANKKQCRELCGMLESGRFKAMPLSSSASLQERIEETECQAIFWDIDTVPVDNRTIRDLTIKFPGVYFFCLASRPFHPELQDAICYHIYACINRPIDADELFYWLRSIQEDEIGITN
;
A
#
# COMPACT_ATOMS: atom_id res chain seq x y z
N MET A 1 13.16 -2.38 15.31
CA MET A 1 13.02 -1.25 14.39
C MET A 1 11.61 -1.21 13.83
N GLU A 2 11.06 -0.03 13.76
CA GLU A 2 9.72 0.13 13.20
C GLU A 2 9.74 0.01 11.70
N LYS A 3 8.84 -0.78 11.17
CA LYS A 3 8.63 -0.83 9.73
C LYS A 3 7.71 0.30 9.32
N SER A 4 7.95 0.86 8.15
CA SER A 4 7.17 2.00 7.67
C SER A 4 6.19 1.57 6.59
N ILE A 5 5.15 2.38 6.45
CA ILE A 5 4.13 2.21 5.42
C ILE A 5 4.17 3.47 4.56
N LEU A 6 4.32 3.27 3.26
CA LEU A 6 4.30 4.39 2.33
C LEU A 6 2.88 4.58 1.80
N VAL A 7 2.44 5.83 1.73
CA VAL A 7 1.13 6.16 1.20
C VAL A 7 1.33 7.06 -0.02
N ILE A 8 1.00 6.54 -1.20
CA ILE A 8 1.13 7.27 -2.46
C ILE A 8 -0.22 7.83 -2.85
N ASP A 9 -0.37 9.14 -2.80
CA ASP A 9 -1.64 9.80 -3.06
C ASP A 9 -1.35 11.28 -3.37
N ALA A 10 -1.76 11.74 -4.54
CA ALA A 10 -1.55 13.13 -4.93
C ALA A 10 -2.52 14.09 -4.25
N ASN A 11 -3.60 13.57 -3.67
CA ASN A 11 -4.54 14.39 -2.92
C ASN A 11 -4.05 14.51 -1.48
N LYS A 12 -3.56 15.69 -1.13
CA LYS A 12 -2.89 15.88 0.17
C LYS A 12 -3.82 15.65 1.35
N LYS A 13 -5.07 16.02 1.22
CA LYS A 13 -6.03 15.83 2.32
C LYS A 13 -6.28 14.34 2.57
N GLN A 14 -6.55 13.59 1.52
CA GLN A 14 -6.76 12.14 1.63
C GLN A 14 -5.51 11.45 2.18
N CYS A 15 -4.36 11.88 1.72
CA CYS A 15 -3.09 11.29 2.15
C CYS A 15 -2.88 11.50 3.64
N ARG A 16 -3.13 12.73 4.13
CA ARG A 16 -3.00 13.03 5.55
C ARG A 16 -3.98 12.24 6.39
N GLU A 17 -5.21 12.09 5.89
CA GLU A 17 -6.22 11.35 6.62
C GLU A 17 -5.83 9.89 6.81
N LEU A 18 -5.32 9.28 5.75
CA LEU A 18 -4.88 7.88 5.85
C LEU A 18 -3.65 7.75 6.73
N CYS A 19 -2.67 8.65 6.56
CA CYS A 19 -1.48 8.61 7.41
C CYS A 19 -1.86 8.77 8.88
N GLY A 20 -2.80 9.66 9.19
CA GLY A 20 -3.27 9.84 10.56
C GLY A 20 -3.95 8.60 11.10
N MET A 21 -4.74 7.93 10.26
CA MET A 21 -5.39 6.69 10.66
C MET A 21 -4.36 5.60 10.95
N LEU A 22 -3.35 5.47 10.11
CA LEU A 22 -2.29 4.50 10.32
C LEU A 22 -1.50 4.78 11.59
N GLU A 23 -1.20 6.04 11.84
CA GLU A 23 -0.46 6.43 13.04
C GLU A 23 -1.26 6.20 14.30
N SER A 24 -2.58 6.33 14.24
CA SER A 24 -3.42 6.02 15.40
C SER A 24 -3.34 4.55 15.77
N GLY A 25 -3.01 3.68 14.80
CA GLY A 25 -2.78 2.26 15.03
C GLY A 25 -1.33 1.93 15.32
N ARG A 26 -0.50 2.95 15.50
CA ARG A 26 0.92 2.84 15.84
C ARG A 26 1.77 2.33 14.68
N PHE A 27 1.35 2.61 13.47
CA PHE A 27 2.16 2.36 12.29
C PHE A 27 2.84 3.66 11.87
N LYS A 28 4.07 3.55 11.39
CA LYS A 28 4.77 4.71 10.88
C LYS A 28 4.39 4.92 9.41
N ALA A 29 3.76 6.04 9.11
CA ALA A 29 3.28 6.33 7.77
C ALA A 29 4.09 7.45 7.14
N MET A 30 4.43 7.29 5.85
CA MET A 30 5.21 8.27 5.10
C MET A 30 4.47 8.63 3.82
N PRO A 31 4.09 9.89 3.65
CA PRO A 31 3.33 10.30 2.47
C PRO A 31 4.24 10.53 1.26
N LEU A 32 3.74 10.17 0.09
CA LEU A 32 4.38 10.49 -1.19
C LEU A 32 3.30 11.00 -2.13
N SER A 33 3.56 12.13 -2.77
CA SER A 33 2.59 12.71 -3.69
C SER A 33 2.70 12.16 -5.11
N SER A 34 3.74 11.39 -5.37
CA SER A 34 3.94 10.76 -6.68
C SER A 34 4.79 9.51 -6.49
N SER A 35 4.94 8.74 -7.57
CA SER A 35 5.77 7.54 -7.55
C SER A 35 7.22 7.81 -7.95
N ALA A 36 7.58 9.07 -8.18
CA ALA A 36 8.90 9.41 -8.75
C ALA A 36 10.07 8.94 -7.88
N SER A 37 9.95 9.05 -6.57
CA SER A 37 11.02 8.65 -5.66
C SER A 37 10.68 7.38 -4.88
N LEU A 38 9.72 6.61 -5.36
CA LEU A 38 9.23 5.46 -4.61
C LEU A 38 10.31 4.43 -4.32
N GLN A 39 11.07 4.07 -5.36
CA GLN A 39 12.09 3.04 -5.21
C GLN A 39 13.14 3.44 -4.18
N GLU A 40 13.58 4.69 -4.23
CA GLU A 40 14.55 5.20 -3.27
C GLU A 40 13.99 5.15 -1.85
N ARG A 41 12.71 5.51 -1.69
CA ARG A 41 12.08 5.49 -0.38
C ARG A 41 11.98 4.08 0.18
N ILE A 42 11.65 3.10 -0.67
CA ILE A 42 11.61 1.72 -0.24
C ILE A 42 12.98 1.28 0.24
N GLU A 43 14.02 1.66 -0.49
CA GLU A 43 15.40 1.25 -0.16
C GLU A 43 15.91 1.93 1.11
N GLU A 44 15.49 3.17 1.36
CA GLU A 44 15.97 3.94 2.52
C GLU A 44 15.27 3.56 3.81
N THR A 45 14.11 2.94 3.74
CA THR A 45 13.31 2.64 4.93
C THR A 45 13.05 1.13 5.00
N GLU A 46 12.66 0.66 6.17
CA GLU A 46 12.19 -0.71 6.26
C GLU A 46 10.72 -0.70 5.90
N CYS A 47 10.44 -0.67 4.60
CA CYS A 47 9.09 -0.57 4.11
C CYS A 47 8.36 -1.90 4.24
N GLN A 48 7.24 -1.89 4.94
CA GLN A 48 6.42 -3.07 5.13
C GLN A 48 5.32 -3.16 4.09
N ALA A 49 4.70 -2.03 3.75
CA ALA A 49 3.56 -1.99 2.87
C ALA A 49 3.49 -0.67 2.15
N ILE A 50 2.84 -0.67 0.99
CA ILE A 50 2.59 0.52 0.20
C ILE A 50 1.11 0.59 -0.09
N PHE A 51 0.48 1.73 0.26
CA PHE A 51 -0.91 2.00 -0.08
C PHE A 51 -0.89 2.99 -1.24
N TRP A 52 -1.31 2.54 -2.39
CA TRP A 52 -1.21 3.30 -3.63
C TRP A 52 -2.59 3.72 -4.11
N ASP A 53 -2.87 5.03 -4.09
CA ASP A 53 -4.12 5.55 -4.61
C ASP A 53 -4.02 5.65 -6.13
N ILE A 54 -4.68 4.73 -6.82
CA ILE A 54 -4.58 4.66 -8.27
C ILE A 54 -5.46 5.69 -8.98
N ASP A 55 -6.36 6.35 -8.26
CA ASP A 55 -7.17 7.41 -8.85
C ASP A 55 -6.36 8.69 -9.04
N THR A 56 -5.45 8.99 -8.12
CA THR A 56 -4.65 10.22 -8.20
C THR A 56 -3.25 9.98 -8.74
N VAL A 57 -2.71 8.76 -8.59
CA VAL A 57 -1.38 8.41 -9.11
C VAL A 57 -1.53 7.11 -9.90
N PRO A 58 -1.87 7.22 -11.19
CA PRO A 58 -2.07 6.02 -12.01
C PRO A 58 -0.82 5.15 -12.10
N VAL A 59 -1.03 3.87 -12.21
CA VAL A 59 0.05 2.89 -12.31
C VAL A 59 -0.41 1.75 -13.20
N ASP A 60 0.51 1.05 -13.85
CA ASP A 60 0.17 -0.08 -14.69
C ASP A 60 0.63 -1.40 -14.08
N ASN A 61 0.17 -2.51 -14.68
CA ASN A 61 0.50 -3.86 -14.21
C ASN A 61 2.00 -4.10 -14.18
N ARG A 62 2.69 -3.62 -15.20
CA ARG A 62 4.12 -3.87 -15.34
C ARG A 62 4.91 -3.23 -14.21
N THR A 63 4.56 -2.00 -13.87
CA THR A 63 5.23 -1.29 -12.78
C THR A 63 5.05 -2.00 -11.46
N ILE A 64 3.82 -2.44 -11.17
CA ILE A 64 3.55 -3.18 -9.93
C ILE A 64 4.34 -4.48 -9.92
N ARG A 65 4.31 -5.22 -11.02
CA ARG A 65 5.04 -6.48 -11.11
C ARG A 65 6.53 -6.29 -10.86
N ASP A 66 7.12 -5.30 -11.53
CA ASP A 66 8.56 -5.07 -11.41
C ASP A 66 8.94 -4.71 -9.96
N LEU A 67 8.10 -3.91 -9.29
CA LEU A 67 8.34 -3.55 -7.91
C LEU A 67 8.21 -4.74 -6.97
N THR A 68 7.24 -5.62 -7.20
CA THR A 68 7.09 -6.80 -6.34
C THR A 68 8.23 -7.78 -6.53
N ILE A 69 8.78 -7.87 -7.72
CA ILE A 69 9.94 -8.72 -7.97
C ILE A 69 11.17 -8.15 -7.27
N LYS A 70 11.35 -6.83 -7.37
CA LYS A 70 12.51 -6.18 -6.78
C LYS A 70 12.44 -6.13 -5.26
N PHE A 71 11.24 -5.96 -4.72
CA PHE A 71 11.04 -5.83 -3.27
C PHE A 71 10.04 -6.88 -2.79
N PRO A 72 10.44 -8.15 -2.73
CA PRO A 72 9.47 -9.22 -2.45
C PRO A 72 8.90 -9.22 -1.02
N GLY A 73 9.52 -8.48 -0.12
CA GLY A 73 9.01 -8.38 1.26
C GLY A 73 8.02 -7.26 1.47
N VAL A 74 7.67 -6.50 0.43
CA VAL A 74 6.78 -5.36 0.55
C VAL A 74 5.40 -5.73 0.03
N TYR A 75 4.36 -5.44 0.82
CA TYR A 75 2.99 -5.73 0.43
C TYR A 75 2.36 -4.51 -0.23
N PHE A 76 1.71 -4.73 -1.37
CA PHE A 76 1.08 -3.65 -2.14
C PHE A 76 -0.42 -3.66 -1.95
N PHE A 77 -0.97 -2.49 -1.61
CA PHE A 77 -2.40 -2.28 -1.49
C PHE A 77 -2.83 -1.22 -2.48
N CYS A 78 -3.98 -1.43 -3.10
CA CYS A 78 -4.56 -0.50 -4.05
C CYS A 78 -5.71 0.24 -3.36
N LEU A 79 -5.73 1.57 -3.49
CA LEU A 79 -6.81 2.39 -2.97
C LEU A 79 -7.54 3.01 -4.15
N ALA A 80 -8.87 2.95 -4.14
CA ALA A 80 -9.65 3.51 -5.22
C ALA A 80 -11.08 3.78 -4.80
N SER A 81 -11.73 4.69 -5.50
CA SER A 81 -13.15 4.95 -5.29
C SER A 81 -14.04 4.03 -6.13
N ARG A 82 -13.43 3.36 -7.13
CA ARG A 82 -14.18 2.43 -7.99
C ARG A 82 -13.86 0.99 -7.59
N PRO A 83 -14.84 0.10 -7.62
CA PRO A 83 -14.59 -1.30 -7.23
C PRO A 83 -13.96 -2.16 -8.33
N PHE A 84 -13.92 -1.69 -9.58
CA PHE A 84 -13.46 -2.48 -10.70
C PHE A 84 -12.39 -1.75 -11.49
N HIS A 85 -11.24 -2.41 -11.69
CA HIS A 85 -10.09 -1.83 -12.35
C HIS A 85 -9.53 -2.80 -13.39
N PRO A 86 -10.16 -2.87 -14.59
CA PRO A 86 -9.69 -3.83 -15.61
C PRO A 86 -8.26 -3.59 -16.05
N GLU A 87 -7.79 -2.35 -16.00
CA GLU A 87 -6.43 -2.00 -16.40
C GLU A 87 -5.37 -2.56 -15.45
N LEU A 88 -5.77 -2.98 -14.24
CA LEU A 88 -4.86 -3.55 -13.26
C LEU A 88 -5.19 -4.99 -12.90
N GLN A 89 -5.96 -5.67 -13.76
CA GLN A 89 -6.44 -7.00 -13.44
C GLN A 89 -5.33 -7.98 -13.10
N ASP A 90 -4.25 -7.99 -13.88
CA ASP A 90 -3.14 -8.91 -13.62
C ASP A 90 -2.44 -8.57 -12.30
N ALA A 91 -2.20 -7.29 -12.04
CA ALA A 91 -1.56 -6.88 -10.79
C ALA A 91 -2.42 -7.26 -9.59
N ILE A 92 -3.73 -7.05 -9.69
CA ILE A 92 -4.65 -7.38 -8.60
C ILE A 92 -4.63 -8.88 -8.32
N CYS A 93 -4.62 -9.71 -9.37
CA CYS A 93 -4.63 -11.16 -9.20
C CYS A 93 -3.33 -11.71 -8.63
N TYR A 94 -2.19 -11.14 -9.00
CA TYR A 94 -0.90 -11.78 -8.71
C TYR A 94 0.02 -10.99 -7.81
N HIS A 95 -0.16 -9.68 -7.68
CA HIS A 95 0.83 -8.82 -7.04
C HIS A 95 0.28 -7.88 -5.97
N ILE A 96 -0.99 -7.54 -6.05
CA ILE A 96 -1.61 -6.64 -5.06
C ILE A 96 -2.26 -7.48 -3.98
N TYR A 97 -1.90 -7.19 -2.73
CA TYR A 97 -2.39 -7.96 -1.60
C TYR A 97 -3.88 -7.76 -1.40
N ALA A 98 -4.35 -6.52 -1.49
CA ALA A 98 -5.77 -6.21 -1.37
C ALA A 98 -6.08 -4.86 -1.99
N CYS A 99 -7.31 -4.72 -2.50
CA CYS A 99 -7.83 -3.44 -2.97
C CYS A 99 -8.82 -2.94 -1.95
N ILE A 100 -8.63 -1.70 -1.52
CA ILE A 100 -9.46 -1.08 -0.50
C ILE A 100 -10.22 0.06 -1.15
N ASN A 101 -11.54 0.02 -1.03
CA ASN A 101 -12.38 1.07 -1.61
C ASN A 101 -12.55 2.23 -0.64
N ARG A 102 -12.63 3.43 -1.21
CA ARG A 102 -12.96 4.60 -0.43
C ARG A 102 -14.46 4.73 -0.23
N PRO A 103 -14.94 5.26 0.87
CA PRO A 103 -14.15 5.75 2.02
C PRO A 103 -13.52 4.59 2.80
N ILE A 104 -12.32 4.82 3.30
CA ILE A 104 -11.56 3.76 3.95
C ILE A 104 -12.14 3.49 5.34
N ASP A 105 -12.47 2.23 5.57
CA ASP A 105 -12.96 1.78 6.85
C ASP A 105 -11.78 1.35 7.72
N ALA A 106 -11.68 1.93 8.91
CA ALA A 106 -10.55 1.65 9.79
C ALA A 106 -10.46 0.17 10.18
N ASP A 107 -11.59 -0.47 10.40
CA ASP A 107 -11.60 -1.88 10.77
C ASP A 107 -11.05 -2.75 9.65
N GLU A 108 -11.43 -2.45 8.40
CA GLU A 108 -10.90 -3.17 7.26
C GLU A 108 -9.40 -2.94 7.10
N LEU A 109 -8.98 -1.69 7.24
CA LEU A 109 -7.57 -1.33 7.11
C LEU A 109 -6.71 -2.10 8.10
N PHE A 110 -7.11 -2.11 9.37
CA PHE A 110 -6.33 -2.78 10.40
C PHE A 110 -6.44 -4.30 10.31
N TYR A 111 -7.54 -4.81 9.76
CA TYR A 111 -7.64 -6.24 9.46
C TYR A 111 -6.53 -6.66 8.49
N TRP A 112 -6.36 -5.92 7.40
CA TRP A 112 -5.32 -6.26 6.42
C TRP A 112 -3.93 -6.12 6.99
N LEU A 113 -3.69 -5.10 7.80
CA LEU A 113 -2.37 -4.91 8.40
C LEU A 113 -2.04 -6.03 9.39
N ARG A 114 -3.03 -6.52 10.13
CA ARG A 114 -2.81 -7.68 10.99
C ARG A 114 -2.51 -8.93 10.16
N SER A 115 -3.18 -9.07 9.03
CA SER A 115 -2.96 -10.22 8.16
C SER A 115 -1.53 -10.30 7.67
N ILE A 116 -0.96 -9.17 7.25
CA ILE A 116 0.43 -9.20 6.77
C ILE A 116 1.42 -9.43 7.91
N GLN A 117 1.11 -8.97 9.11
CA GLN A 117 1.95 -9.25 10.26
C GLN A 117 1.97 -10.74 10.59
N GLU A 118 0.83 -11.39 10.49
CA GLU A 118 0.74 -12.83 10.71
C GLU A 118 1.52 -13.60 9.66
N ASP A 119 1.46 -13.17 8.40
CA ASP A 119 2.25 -13.80 7.35
C ASP A 119 3.74 -13.68 7.63
N GLU A 120 4.18 -12.52 8.09
CA GLU A 120 5.60 -12.26 8.32
C GLU A 120 6.17 -13.09 9.45
N ILE A 121 5.40 -13.33 10.51
CA ILE A 121 5.90 -14.13 11.60
C ILE A 121 5.72 -15.62 11.37
N GLY A 122 5.19 -16.00 10.21
CA GLY A 122 5.13 -17.40 9.81
C GLY A 122 4.21 -18.24 10.64
N ILE A 123 3.13 -17.66 11.12
CA ILE A 123 2.14 -18.42 11.86
C ILE A 123 1.31 -19.17 10.91
N THR A 124 1.89 -19.93 10.16
CA THR A 124 1.11 -20.81 9.36
C THR A 124 1.36 -22.12 9.95
N ASN A 125 0.65 -22.70 10.34
CA ASN A 125 0.98 -23.95 10.76
C ASN A 125 0.36 -25.04 10.20
#